data_1fb56ee02195ae434eb4a6c3e51b9b4d
#
_entry.id   1fb56ee02195ae434eb4a6c3e51b9b4d
#
_cell.length_a   1.000
_cell.length_b   1.000
_cell.length_c   1.000
_cell.angle_alpha   90.00
_cell.angle_beta   90.00
_cell.angle_gamma   90.00
#
_symmetry.space_group_name_H-M   'P 1'
#
loop_
_entity.id
_entity.type
_entity.pdbx_description
1 polymer ?
#
loop_
_entity_poly.entity_id
_entity_poly.type
_entity_poly.pdbx_seq_one_letter_code
_entity_poly.pdbx_strand_id
1 'polypeptide(L)'
;YMVEKKRHIGGTCYDHYNKEGILIHEYGPHIFNTPDQEVWDYVNKFTPFIEYFHRVLGYVDGELVPIPFNIKSIEKIFPKAMADRMIQKLLDKYGYNTKVPILDLHAQEDADLQYLADFVYEKVFLHYTMKQWGMKPDEVGGKAMARIPVYVSTDDRYFQNAYQGVPEFGYTSMMNNMINKKNIVTITGLDYRKLISLDEKNKRVFVN
;
A
#
# COMPACT_ATOMS: atom_id res chain seq x y z
N TYR A 1 -12.68 7.41 -27.40
CA TYR A 1 -11.51 6.52 -27.57
C TYR A 1 -10.69 6.51 -26.30
N MET A 2 -10.22 5.34 -25.91
CA MET A 2 -9.24 5.14 -24.84
C MET A 2 -7.98 4.54 -25.47
N VAL A 3 -6.84 5.21 -25.28
CA VAL A 3 -5.57 4.82 -25.91
C VAL A 3 -4.58 4.42 -24.82
N GLU A 4 -4.01 3.24 -24.92
CA GLU A 4 -3.04 2.69 -23.99
C GLU A 4 -1.73 2.33 -24.70
N LYS A 5 -0.61 2.82 -24.16
CA LYS A 5 0.73 2.59 -24.70
C LYS A 5 1.16 1.13 -24.61
N LYS A 6 0.82 0.45 -23.53
CA LYS A 6 1.10 -0.99 -23.37
C LYS A 6 0.18 -1.80 -24.29
N ARG A 7 0.54 -3.04 -24.55
CA ARG A 7 -0.29 -3.96 -25.35
C ARG A 7 -1.47 -4.56 -24.58
N HIS A 8 -1.66 -4.13 -23.35
CA HIS A 8 -2.70 -4.56 -22.44
C HIS A 8 -3.27 -3.37 -21.67
N ILE A 9 -4.49 -3.49 -21.20
CA ILE A 9 -5.10 -2.56 -20.25
C ILE A 9 -4.67 -2.90 -18.84
N GLY A 10 -5.12 -2.10 -17.84
CA GLY A 10 -4.90 -2.38 -16.42
C GLY A 10 -3.65 -1.73 -15.83
N GLY A 11 -2.78 -1.14 -16.66
CA GLY A 11 -1.59 -0.46 -16.17
C GLY A 11 -0.70 -1.37 -15.32
N THR A 12 -0.40 -0.97 -14.09
CA THR A 12 0.38 -1.78 -13.12
C THR A 12 -0.43 -2.88 -12.46
N CYS A 13 -1.76 -2.82 -12.52
CA CYS A 13 -2.64 -3.87 -12.02
C CYS A 13 -2.87 -5.01 -13.05
N TYR A 14 -2.19 -4.97 -14.20
CA TYR A 14 -2.33 -6.01 -15.20
C TYR A 14 -1.97 -7.37 -14.64
N ASP A 15 -2.85 -8.32 -14.84
CA ASP A 15 -2.70 -9.72 -14.50
C ASP A 15 -3.13 -10.62 -15.67
N HIS A 16 -2.66 -11.85 -15.67
CA HIS A 16 -2.97 -12.84 -16.68
C HIS A 16 -2.75 -14.26 -16.16
N TYR A 17 -3.36 -15.22 -16.82
CA TYR A 17 -3.11 -16.62 -16.51
C TYR A 17 -1.82 -17.09 -17.17
N ASN A 18 -0.96 -17.75 -16.39
CA ASN A 18 0.24 -18.41 -16.91
C ASN A 18 -0.13 -19.76 -17.60
N LYS A 19 0.87 -20.47 -18.09
CA LYS A 19 0.67 -21.75 -18.80
C LYS A 19 0.06 -22.85 -17.95
N GLU A 20 0.24 -22.76 -16.64
CA GLU A 20 -0.30 -23.68 -15.63
C GLU A 20 -1.71 -23.30 -15.17
N GLY A 21 -2.29 -22.23 -15.72
CA GLY A 21 -3.61 -21.73 -15.35
C GLY A 21 -3.63 -20.96 -14.02
N ILE A 22 -2.48 -20.48 -13.56
CA ILE A 22 -2.37 -19.64 -12.36
C ILE A 22 -2.46 -18.17 -12.77
N LEU A 23 -3.36 -17.42 -12.11
CA LEU A 23 -3.47 -15.98 -12.31
C LEU A 23 -2.30 -15.27 -11.63
N ILE A 24 -1.48 -14.58 -12.41
CA ILE A 24 -0.29 -13.87 -11.93
C ILE A 24 -0.40 -12.36 -12.19
N HIS A 25 0.08 -11.57 -11.23
CA HIS A 25 0.22 -10.13 -11.37
C HIS A 25 1.57 -9.82 -12.01
N GLU A 26 1.57 -9.22 -13.20
CA GLU A 26 2.78 -8.98 -13.99
C GLU A 26 3.75 -8.01 -13.32
N TYR A 27 3.23 -6.99 -12.63
CA TYR A 27 4.03 -5.88 -12.07
C TYR A 27 4.08 -5.87 -10.53
N GLY A 28 3.83 -7.00 -9.91
CA GLY A 28 3.77 -7.14 -8.45
C GLY A 28 2.33 -7.21 -7.93
N PRO A 29 2.16 -7.70 -6.70
CA PRO A 29 0.84 -7.97 -6.14
C PRO A 29 0.08 -6.66 -5.88
N HIS A 30 -1.19 -6.64 -6.28
CA HIS A 30 -2.12 -5.57 -5.98
C HIS A 30 -3.29 -6.14 -5.17
N ILE A 31 -3.62 -5.46 -4.07
CA ILE A 31 -4.75 -5.80 -3.21
C ILE A 31 -5.65 -4.59 -3.18
N PHE A 32 -6.90 -4.77 -3.57
CA PHE A 32 -7.88 -3.70 -3.48
C PHE A 32 -8.27 -3.47 -2.02
N ASN A 33 -8.24 -2.23 -1.59
CA ASN A 33 -8.72 -1.86 -0.28
C ASN A 33 -9.33 -0.44 -0.29
N THR A 34 -10.43 -0.25 0.42
CA THR A 34 -11.10 1.04 0.54
C THR A 34 -11.88 1.10 1.85
N PRO A 35 -11.98 2.27 2.50
CA PRO A 35 -12.94 2.50 3.58
C PRO A 35 -14.35 2.81 3.04
N ASP A 36 -14.49 3.12 1.76
CA ASP A 36 -15.68 3.66 1.12
C ASP A 36 -16.54 2.54 0.53
N GLN A 37 -17.75 2.39 1.03
CA GLN A 37 -18.71 1.41 0.58
C GLN A 37 -19.19 1.66 -0.85
N GLU A 38 -19.37 2.92 -1.26
CA GLU A 38 -19.82 3.22 -2.62
C GLU A 38 -18.80 2.77 -3.66
N VAL A 39 -17.50 2.94 -3.33
CA VAL A 39 -16.40 2.46 -4.18
C VAL A 39 -16.40 0.93 -4.23
N TRP A 40 -16.58 0.28 -3.07
CA TRP A 40 -16.67 -1.19 -3.00
C TRP A 40 -17.83 -1.74 -3.81
N ASP A 41 -19.02 -1.16 -3.63
CA ASP A 41 -20.24 -1.54 -4.36
C ASP A 41 -20.09 -1.28 -5.86
N TYR A 42 -19.38 -0.21 -6.23
CA TYR A 42 -19.13 0.09 -7.65
C TYR A 42 -18.25 -0.95 -8.31
N VAL A 43 -17.11 -1.33 -7.72
CA VAL A 43 -16.21 -2.31 -8.34
C VAL A 43 -16.82 -3.71 -8.39
N ASN A 44 -17.65 -4.07 -7.41
CA ASN A 44 -18.37 -5.33 -7.37
C ASN A 44 -19.43 -5.50 -8.48
N LYS A 45 -19.80 -4.40 -9.18
CA LYS A 45 -20.65 -4.50 -10.38
C LYS A 45 -19.93 -5.13 -11.58
N PHE A 46 -18.61 -5.22 -11.55
CA PHE A 46 -17.80 -5.67 -12.68
C PHE A 46 -17.14 -7.03 -12.45
N THR A 47 -16.99 -7.43 -11.20
CA THR A 47 -16.46 -8.74 -10.81
C THR A 47 -16.78 -9.00 -9.34
N PRO A 48 -17.01 -10.24 -8.92
CA PRO A 48 -16.98 -10.58 -7.51
C PRO A 48 -15.57 -10.46 -6.95
N PHE A 49 -15.46 -10.18 -5.66
CA PHE A 49 -14.20 -10.11 -4.94
C PHE A 49 -14.09 -11.27 -3.96
N ILE A 50 -12.90 -11.87 -3.92
CA ILE A 50 -12.50 -12.77 -2.85
C ILE A 50 -11.98 -11.90 -1.71
N GLU A 51 -12.58 -12.00 -0.53
CA GLU A 51 -12.13 -11.29 0.65
C GLU A 51 -10.70 -11.72 1.02
N TYR A 52 -9.80 -10.76 1.17
CA TYR A 52 -8.41 -11.03 1.48
C TYR A 52 -7.83 -9.94 2.38
N PHE A 53 -7.46 -10.34 3.58
CA PHE A 53 -6.82 -9.47 4.57
C PHE A 53 -5.31 -9.69 4.56
N HIS A 54 -4.61 -8.79 3.92
CA HIS A 54 -3.16 -8.88 3.79
C HIS A 54 -2.45 -8.72 5.13
N ARG A 55 -1.51 -9.62 5.40
CA ARG A 55 -0.62 -9.58 6.56
C ARG A 55 0.81 -9.60 6.09
N VAL A 56 1.62 -8.73 6.67
CA VAL A 56 3.06 -8.66 6.40
C VAL A 56 3.80 -8.96 7.69
N LEU A 57 4.82 -9.79 7.60
CA LEU A 57 5.73 -10.07 8.69
C LEU A 57 7.12 -9.52 8.37
N GLY A 58 7.70 -8.79 9.31
CA GLY A 58 9.10 -8.40 9.30
C GLY A 58 9.92 -9.36 10.14
N TYR A 59 11.11 -9.72 9.68
CA TYR A 59 12.09 -10.47 10.48
C TYR A 59 12.98 -9.46 11.20
N VAL A 60 12.83 -9.37 12.51
CA VAL A 60 13.48 -8.37 13.36
C VAL A 60 14.13 -9.08 14.56
N ASP A 61 15.45 -8.96 14.68
CA ASP A 61 16.26 -9.53 15.79
C ASP A 61 15.92 -11.00 16.11
N GLY A 62 15.71 -11.82 15.08
CA GLY A 62 15.41 -13.25 15.22
C GLY A 62 13.92 -13.60 15.28
N GLU A 63 13.03 -12.61 15.35
CA GLU A 63 11.59 -12.78 15.50
C GLU A 63 10.82 -12.33 14.26
N LEU A 64 9.71 -13.04 13.96
CA LEU A 64 8.75 -12.62 12.95
C LEU A 64 7.68 -11.76 13.61
N VAL A 65 7.61 -10.49 13.27
CA VAL A 65 6.67 -9.52 13.86
C VAL A 65 5.73 -8.93 12.81
N PRO A 66 4.48 -8.60 13.18
CA PRO A 66 3.55 -7.91 12.28
C PRO A 66 4.06 -6.54 11.83
N ILE A 67 3.76 -6.21 10.57
CA ILE A 67 3.96 -4.89 9.98
C ILE A 67 2.60 -4.37 9.46
N PRO A 68 2.14 -3.17 9.84
CA PRO A 68 2.80 -2.15 10.66
C PRO A 68 3.20 -2.63 12.05
N PHE A 69 4.34 -2.13 12.55
CA PHE A 69 4.82 -2.45 13.88
C PHE A 69 3.75 -2.04 14.91
N ASN A 70 3.29 -2.97 15.74
CA ASN A 70 2.11 -2.81 16.59
C ASN A 70 2.33 -3.38 18.00
N ILE A 71 1.27 -3.41 18.82
CA ILE A 71 1.32 -3.95 20.19
C ILE A 71 1.90 -5.37 20.22
N LYS A 72 1.47 -6.27 19.32
CA LYS A 72 2.00 -7.64 19.24
C LYS A 72 3.49 -7.67 18.88
N SER A 73 3.95 -6.71 18.07
CA SER A 73 5.36 -6.57 17.72
C SER A 73 6.18 -6.13 18.94
N ILE A 74 5.66 -5.18 19.74
CA ILE A 74 6.28 -4.71 20.98
C ILE A 74 6.39 -5.86 21.97
N GLU A 75 5.29 -6.58 22.20
CA GLU A 75 5.25 -7.73 23.14
C GLU A 75 6.23 -8.83 22.76
N LYS A 76 6.47 -9.01 21.45
CA LYS A 76 7.33 -10.08 20.95
C LYS A 76 8.80 -9.75 21.00
N ILE A 77 9.15 -8.49 20.79
CA ILE A 77 10.55 -8.04 20.70
C ILE A 77 11.13 -7.66 22.07
N PHE A 78 10.35 -6.97 22.91
CA PHE A 78 10.88 -6.40 24.14
C PHE A 78 10.59 -7.29 25.35
N PRO A 79 11.48 -7.26 26.37
CA PRO A 79 11.19 -7.91 27.65
C PRO A 79 9.85 -7.42 28.21
N LYS A 80 9.09 -8.34 28.81
CA LYS A 80 7.70 -8.10 29.24
C LYS A 80 7.50 -6.77 29.99
N ALA A 81 8.32 -6.49 30.99
CA ALA A 81 8.18 -5.27 31.79
C ALA A 81 8.40 -3.99 30.99
N MET A 82 9.26 -4.02 29.98
CA MET A 82 9.51 -2.91 29.07
C MET A 82 8.37 -2.75 28.06
N ALA A 83 7.92 -3.87 27.49
CA ALA A 83 6.77 -3.90 26.59
C ALA A 83 5.52 -3.34 27.25
N ASP A 84 5.19 -3.81 28.46
CA ASP A 84 4.03 -3.37 29.23
C ASP A 84 4.07 -1.83 29.47
N ARG A 85 5.25 -1.27 29.83
CA ARG A 85 5.40 0.18 30.02
C ARG A 85 5.23 0.97 28.73
N MET A 86 5.86 0.53 27.63
CA MET A 86 5.75 1.18 26.31
C MET A 86 4.31 1.18 25.84
N ILE A 87 3.63 0.03 25.93
CA ILE A 87 2.23 -0.11 25.52
C ILE A 87 1.33 0.78 26.34
N GLN A 88 1.50 0.81 27.67
CA GLN A 88 0.70 1.67 28.54
C GLN A 88 0.86 3.15 28.17
N LYS A 89 2.10 3.62 27.97
CA LYS A 89 2.39 5.00 27.56
C LYS A 89 1.77 5.36 26.21
N LEU A 90 1.82 4.43 25.24
CA LEU A 90 1.17 4.61 23.95
C LEU A 90 -0.35 4.71 24.08
N LEU A 91 -0.96 3.83 24.89
CA LEU A 91 -2.41 3.84 25.11
C LEU A 91 -2.86 5.10 25.85
N ASP A 92 -2.14 5.54 26.88
CA ASP A 92 -2.47 6.72 27.66
C ASP A 92 -2.38 8.01 26.83
N LYS A 93 -1.40 8.07 25.94
CA LYS A 93 -1.12 9.29 25.17
C LYS A 93 -1.91 9.37 23.86
N TYR A 94 -2.04 8.27 23.14
CA TYR A 94 -2.58 8.25 21.78
C TYR A 94 -3.90 7.50 21.66
N GLY A 95 -4.21 6.65 22.62
CA GLY A 95 -5.39 5.79 22.57
C GLY A 95 -5.23 4.57 21.69
N TYR A 96 -6.12 3.59 21.87
CA TYR A 96 -6.15 2.37 21.07
C TYR A 96 -6.61 2.66 19.65
N ASN A 97 -6.13 1.88 18.71
CA ASN A 97 -6.44 1.96 17.27
C ASN A 97 -5.89 3.20 16.55
N THR A 98 -4.86 3.82 17.10
CA THR A 98 -4.19 5.01 16.53
C THR A 98 -2.88 4.63 15.86
N LYS A 99 -2.61 5.22 14.70
CA LYS A 99 -1.31 5.15 14.01
C LYS A 99 -0.49 6.36 14.37
N VAL A 100 0.61 6.14 15.08
CA VAL A 100 1.50 7.20 15.54
C VAL A 100 2.77 7.20 14.70
N PRO A 101 3.03 8.27 13.91
CA PRO A 101 4.27 8.39 13.15
C PRO A 101 5.50 8.29 14.05
N ILE A 102 6.55 7.60 13.60
CA ILE A 102 7.77 7.45 14.41
C ILE A 102 8.43 8.78 14.75
N LEU A 103 8.30 9.80 13.90
CA LEU A 103 8.82 11.15 14.21
C LEU A 103 8.08 11.78 15.40
N ASP A 104 6.79 11.53 15.54
CA ASP A 104 6.01 12.05 16.67
C ASP A 104 6.37 11.33 17.97
N LEU A 105 6.73 10.05 17.89
CA LEU A 105 7.26 9.30 19.04
C LEU A 105 8.65 9.79 19.44
N HIS A 106 9.53 10.02 18.45
CA HIS A 106 10.89 10.50 18.69
C HIS A 106 10.92 11.91 19.31
N ALA A 107 9.93 12.76 18.94
CA ALA A 107 9.81 14.11 19.47
C ALA A 107 9.31 14.19 20.94
N GLN A 108 8.97 13.03 21.56
CA GLN A 108 8.54 13.02 22.95
C GLN A 108 9.74 13.15 23.91
N GLU A 109 9.51 13.69 25.09
CA GLU A 109 10.51 13.73 26.18
C GLU A 109 10.62 12.39 26.94
N ASP A 110 9.83 11.38 26.56
CA ASP A 110 9.78 10.06 27.20
C ASP A 110 10.80 9.11 26.58
N ALA A 111 11.74 8.64 27.38
CA ALA A 111 12.85 7.79 26.93
C ALA A 111 12.39 6.43 26.36
N ASP A 112 11.30 5.83 26.87
CA ASP A 112 10.79 4.56 26.32
C ASP A 112 10.18 4.77 24.93
N LEU A 113 9.48 5.90 24.70
CA LEU A 113 8.88 6.22 23.41
C LEU A 113 9.94 6.64 22.37
N GLN A 114 10.96 7.37 22.78
CA GLN A 114 12.12 7.69 21.93
C GLN A 114 12.84 6.42 21.52
N TYR A 115 13.13 5.54 22.48
CA TYR A 115 13.79 4.27 22.19
C TYR A 115 12.98 3.37 21.24
N LEU A 116 11.65 3.31 21.42
CA LEU A 116 10.77 2.61 20.52
C LEU A 116 10.82 3.20 19.10
N ALA A 117 10.83 4.53 18.98
CA ALA A 117 10.92 5.21 17.67
C ALA A 117 12.25 4.88 16.97
N ASP A 118 13.37 4.97 17.69
CA ASP A 118 14.70 4.67 17.17
C ASP A 118 14.82 3.21 16.75
N PHE A 119 14.31 2.30 17.58
CA PHE A 119 14.28 0.87 17.28
C PHE A 119 13.50 0.57 15.99
N VAL A 120 12.28 1.08 15.87
CA VAL A 120 11.43 0.86 14.67
C VAL A 120 12.08 1.51 13.45
N TYR A 121 12.67 2.69 13.60
CA TYR A 121 13.40 3.34 12.52
C TYR A 121 14.57 2.49 12.03
N GLU A 122 15.44 2.06 12.94
CA GLU A 122 16.65 1.32 12.60
C GLU A 122 16.33 -0.09 12.05
N LYS A 123 15.51 -0.85 12.78
CA LYS A 123 15.30 -2.28 12.51
C LYS A 123 14.25 -2.57 11.43
N VAL A 124 13.27 -1.71 11.28
CA VAL A 124 12.16 -1.95 10.34
C VAL A 124 12.30 -1.08 9.11
N PHE A 125 12.56 0.21 9.28
CA PHE A 125 12.47 1.17 8.21
C PHE A 125 13.75 1.36 7.40
N LEU A 126 14.87 1.54 8.08
CA LEU A 126 16.16 1.88 7.46
C LEU A 126 16.51 0.89 6.34
N HIS A 127 16.50 -0.39 6.67
CA HIS A 127 16.86 -1.45 5.74
C HIS A 127 15.83 -1.65 4.62
N TYR A 128 14.55 -1.50 4.93
CA TYR A 128 13.49 -1.58 3.91
C TYR A 128 13.61 -0.45 2.90
N THR A 129 13.81 0.78 3.35
CA THR A 129 13.94 1.95 2.47
C THR A 129 15.18 1.85 1.60
N MET A 130 16.32 1.51 2.17
CA MET A 130 17.56 1.30 1.40
C MET A 130 17.39 0.23 0.32
N LYS A 131 16.70 -0.87 0.63
CA LYS A 131 16.45 -1.95 -0.32
C LYS A 131 15.49 -1.54 -1.44
N GLN A 132 14.40 -0.86 -1.10
CA GLN A 132 13.34 -0.52 -2.07
C GLN A 132 13.71 0.66 -2.97
N TRP A 133 14.43 1.65 -2.45
CA TRP A 133 14.70 2.89 -3.16
C TRP A 133 16.14 3.01 -3.64
N GLY A 134 17.05 2.12 -3.16
CA GLY A 134 18.48 2.22 -3.43
C GLY A 134 19.11 3.50 -2.87
N MET A 135 18.44 4.16 -1.93
CA MET A 135 18.80 5.45 -1.36
C MET A 135 18.89 5.33 0.16
N LYS A 136 19.69 6.19 0.79
CA LYS A 136 19.69 6.31 2.25
C LYS A 136 18.43 7.05 2.71
N PRO A 137 17.94 6.82 3.94
CA PRO A 137 16.72 7.44 4.45
C PRO A 137 16.74 8.96 4.48
N ASP A 138 17.90 9.56 4.77
CA ASP A 138 18.14 11.00 4.73
C ASP A 138 18.02 11.59 3.31
N GLU A 139 18.31 10.79 2.28
CA GLU A 139 18.16 11.16 0.87
C GLU A 139 16.70 11.07 0.39
N VAL A 140 15.88 10.21 1.03
CA VAL A 140 14.45 10.02 0.68
C VAL A 140 13.56 11.14 1.23
N GLY A 141 14.09 11.94 2.14
CA GLY A 141 13.43 13.09 2.74
C GLY A 141 12.49 12.74 3.91
N GLY A 142 12.41 13.63 4.90
CA GLY A 142 11.66 13.43 6.15
C GLY A 142 10.16 13.10 5.98
N LYS A 143 9.54 13.46 4.84
CA LYS A 143 8.15 13.10 4.53
C LYS A 143 7.94 11.60 4.31
N ALA A 144 8.94 10.86 3.87
CA ALA A 144 8.84 9.42 3.74
C ALA A 144 8.96 8.73 5.09
N MET A 145 9.82 9.25 5.97
CA MET A 145 9.98 8.77 7.36
C MET A 145 8.72 9.01 8.20
N ALA A 146 8.02 10.13 7.98
CA ALA A 146 6.78 10.46 8.69
C ALA A 146 5.62 9.47 8.42
N ARG A 147 5.74 8.65 7.38
CA ARG A 147 4.66 7.72 6.97
C ARG A 147 4.70 6.36 7.66
N ILE A 148 5.72 6.09 8.46
CA ILE A 148 5.82 4.80 9.14
C ILE A 148 5.28 4.95 10.53
N PRO A 149 4.13 4.35 10.81
CA PRO A 149 3.54 4.41 12.12
C PRO A 149 3.94 3.21 12.97
N VAL A 150 3.98 3.43 14.28
CA VAL A 150 3.66 2.41 15.27
C VAL A 150 2.14 2.39 15.40
N TYR A 151 1.54 1.23 15.24
CA TYR A 151 0.09 1.07 15.31
C TYR A 151 -0.32 0.60 16.71
N VAL A 152 -0.97 1.46 17.48
CA VAL A 152 -1.41 1.19 18.85
C VAL A 152 -2.65 0.28 18.83
N SER A 153 -2.45 -0.95 18.36
CA SER A 153 -3.51 -1.95 18.18
C SER A 153 -2.93 -3.35 18.16
N THR A 154 -3.76 -4.34 18.39
CA THR A 154 -3.45 -5.77 18.18
C THR A 154 -3.87 -6.27 16.79
N ASP A 155 -4.43 -5.41 15.94
CA ASP A 155 -4.77 -5.74 14.56
C ASP A 155 -3.48 -5.88 13.73
N ASP A 156 -3.23 -7.05 13.20
CA ASP A 156 -2.03 -7.42 12.44
C ASP A 156 -2.23 -7.36 10.91
N ARG A 157 -3.37 -6.84 10.45
CA ARG A 157 -3.59 -6.60 9.02
C ARG A 157 -2.74 -5.44 8.54
N TYR A 158 -2.23 -5.55 7.31
CA TYR A 158 -1.46 -4.46 6.69
C TYR A 158 -2.32 -3.23 6.41
N PHE A 159 -3.53 -3.45 5.93
CA PHE A 159 -4.56 -2.43 5.74
C PHE A 159 -5.67 -2.60 6.78
N GLN A 160 -6.20 -1.50 7.32
CA GLN A 160 -7.30 -1.51 8.29
C GLN A 160 -8.64 -1.09 7.68
N ASN A 161 -8.70 -0.88 6.36
CA ASN A 161 -9.94 -0.55 5.67
C ASN A 161 -10.96 -1.68 5.81
N ALA A 162 -12.25 -1.33 5.82
CA ALA A 162 -13.33 -2.29 6.00
C ALA A 162 -13.42 -3.26 4.81
N TYR A 163 -13.23 -2.75 3.59
CA TYR A 163 -13.37 -3.51 2.37
C TYR A 163 -12.00 -3.81 1.77
N GLN A 164 -11.67 -5.10 1.68
CA GLN A 164 -10.39 -5.57 1.18
C GLN A 164 -10.58 -6.87 0.41
N GLY A 165 -9.89 -7.02 -0.70
CA GLY A 165 -9.98 -8.25 -1.47
C GLY A 165 -9.18 -8.21 -2.77
N VAL A 166 -9.29 -9.29 -3.50
CA VAL A 166 -8.76 -9.42 -4.86
C VAL A 166 -9.89 -9.80 -5.81
N PRO A 167 -9.93 -9.27 -7.03
CA PRO A 167 -10.93 -9.66 -8.02
C PRO A 167 -10.83 -11.15 -8.31
N GLU A 168 -11.93 -11.89 -8.22
CA GLU A 168 -11.94 -13.36 -8.38
C GLU A 168 -11.36 -13.80 -9.74
N PHE A 169 -11.65 -13.04 -10.80
CA PHE A 169 -11.16 -13.32 -12.16
C PHE A 169 -10.04 -12.38 -12.61
N GLY A 170 -9.42 -11.69 -11.65
CA GLY A 170 -8.31 -10.76 -11.90
C GLY A 170 -8.73 -9.34 -12.23
N TYR A 171 -7.78 -8.43 -12.06
CA TYR A 171 -7.95 -7.00 -12.33
C TYR A 171 -8.16 -6.70 -13.80
N THR A 172 -7.46 -7.42 -14.68
CA THR A 172 -7.59 -7.24 -16.13
C THR A 172 -8.99 -7.58 -16.60
N SER A 173 -9.57 -8.67 -16.08
CA SER A 173 -10.95 -9.06 -16.36
C SER A 173 -11.95 -8.01 -15.86
N MET A 174 -11.78 -7.56 -14.60
CA MET A 174 -12.60 -6.49 -14.02
C MET A 174 -12.58 -5.22 -14.87
N MET A 175 -11.39 -4.76 -15.27
CA MET A 175 -11.23 -3.55 -16.08
C MET A 175 -11.80 -3.70 -17.48
N ASN A 176 -11.67 -4.89 -18.09
CA ASN A 176 -12.34 -5.19 -19.34
C ASN A 176 -13.87 -5.05 -19.23
N ASN A 177 -14.46 -5.55 -18.15
CA ASN A 177 -15.89 -5.41 -17.90
C ASN A 177 -16.31 -3.94 -17.70
N MET A 178 -15.45 -3.12 -17.05
CA MET A 178 -15.70 -1.68 -16.86
C MET A 178 -15.78 -0.94 -18.19
N ILE A 179 -14.86 -1.23 -19.12
CA ILE A 179 -14.74 -0.54 -20.40
C ILE A 179 -15.55 -1.18 -21.54
N ASN A 180 -16.14 -2.34 -21.32
CA ASN A 180 -17.01 -3.01 -22.29
C ASN A 180 -18.33 -2.27 -22.44
N LYS A 181 -18.30 -1.12 -23.08
CA LYS A 181 -19.44 -0.24 -23.34
C LYS A 181 -19.47 0.12 -24.84
N LYS A 182 -20.67 0.22 -25.41
CA LYS A 182 -20.87 0.53 -26.85
C LYS A 182 -20.21 1.84 -27.31
N ASN A 183 -20.02 2.79 -26.38
CA ASN A 183 -19.44 4.10 -26.63
C ASN A 183 -17.96 4.21 -26.27
N ILE A 184 -17.31 3.11 -25.90
CA ILE A 184 -15.88 3.08 -25.58
C ILE A 184 -15.16 2.21 -26.62
N VAL A 185 -14.18 2.82 -27.28
CA VAL A 185 -13.27 2.12 -28.20
C VAL A 185 -11.88 2.15 -27.57
N THR A 186 -11.31 0.98 -27.33
CA THR A 186 -9.99 0.84 -26.70
C THR A 186 -8.95 0.46 -27.75
N ILE A 187 -7.84 1.19 -27.78
CA ILE A 187 -6.69 0.96 -28.66
C ILE A 187 -5.47 0.74 -27.77
N THR A 188 -4.87 -0.44 -27.82
CA THR A 188 -3.66 -0.78 -27.07
C THR A 188 -2.42 -0.79 -27.95
N GLY A 189 -1.22 -0.67 -27.37
CA GLY A 189 0.04 -0.66 -28.08
C GLY A 189 0.34 0.68 -28.78
N LEU A 190 -0.38 1.74 -28.48
CA LEU A 190 -0.26 3.04 -29.11
C LEU A 190 -0.04 4.15 -28.08
N ASP A 191 1.09 4.84 -28.22
CA ASP A 191 1.38 6.02 -27.39
C ASP A 191 0.55 7.22 -27.89
N TYR A 192 -0.34 7.76 -27.05
CA TYR A 192 -1.20 8.87 -27.39
C TYR A 192 -0.42 10.11 -27.91
N ARG A 193 0.83 10.30 -27.45
CA ARG A 193 1.70 11.39 -27.92
C ARG A 193 2.02 11.34 -29.41
N LYS A 194 1.83 10.17 -30.04
CA LYS A 194 1.96 10.01 -31.49
C LYS A 194 0.68 10.40 -32.25
N LEU A 195 -0.43 10.56 -31.52
CA LEU A 195 -1.74 10.90 -32.09
C LEU A 195 -2.12 12.35 -31.92
N ILE A 196 -1.40 13.06 -31.04
CA ILE A 196 -1.77 14.45 -30.71
C ILE A 196 -0.65 15.39 -31.11
N SER A 197 -1.02 16.59 -31.52
CA SER A 197 -0.15 17.76 -31.60
C SER A 197 -0.69 18.85 -30.67
N LEU A 198 0.23 19.55 -30.01
CA LEU A 198 -0.10 20.60 -29.03
C LEU A 198 0.16 21.97 -29.64
N ASP A 199 -0.84 22.82 -29.61
CA ASP A 199 -0.69 24.28 -29.84
C ASP A 199 -0.71 24.96 -28.47
N GLU A 200 0.46 25.07 -27.85
CA GLU A 200 0.61 25.65 -26.50
C GLU A 200 0.19 27.11 -26.46
N LYS A 201 0.40 27.86 -27.54
CA LYS A 201 0.05 29.28 -27.64
C LYS A 201 -1.44 29.51 -27.53
N ASN A 202 -2.25 28.67 -28.19
CA ASN A 202 -3.70 28.78 -28.20
C ASN A 202 -4.38 27.79 -27.27
N LYS A 203 -3.60 27.04 -26.46
CA LYS A 203 -4.10 25.98 -25.53
C LYS A 203 -5.00 24.96 -26.25
N ARG A 204 -4.63 24.53 -27.46
CA ARG A 204 -5.39 23.56 -28.26
C ARG A 204 -4.63 22.25 -28.40
N VAL A 205 -5.39 21.17 -28.44
CA VAL A 205 -4.92 19.81 -28.75
C VAL A 205 -5.58 19.37 -30.05
N PHE A 206 -4.77 18.96 -30.99
CA PHE A 206 -5.26 18.34 -32.23
C PHE A 206 -5.02 16.83 -32.16
N VAL A 207 -6.00 16.07 -32.64
CA VAL A 207 -5.90 14.62 -32.80
C VAL A 207 -5.72 14.36 -34.28
N ASN A 208 -4.60 13.73 -34.62
CA ASN A 208 -4.21 13.41 -36.01
C ASN A 208 -4.75 12.04 -36.43
#